data_729a22dd064e761b976c43d5cd04dc10
#
_entry.id   729a22dd064e761b976c43d5cd04dc10
#
_cell.length_a   1.000
_cell.length_b   1.000
_cell.length_c   1.000
_cell.angle_alpha   90.00
_cell.angle_beta   90.00
_cell.angle_gamma   90.00
#
_symmetry.space_group_name_H-M   'P 1'
#
loop_
_entity.id
_entity.type
_entity.pdbx_description
1 polymer ?
#
loop_
_entity_poly.entity_id
_entity_poly.type
_entity_poly.pdbx_seq_one_letter_code
_entity_poly.pdbx_strand_id
1 'polypeptide(L)'
;MRSYRGVSPLIAAISFAATHRGPPIEALDHDGIHRARTAVRPTHPLLSWVTGRPDPAVGITFGTAPARDDHEIPLRIYRPRTLRDSRTAVPVIMWFHGGGWVLGNVVDYDPICTFLAAQVGAVVVSVDYRMAPEHRAPVAVNDCVDATTWVGVHGDVLHADTSRMAVAGDSAGGNLAAVVAQVLRDHGDTRIRHQALIYPATDATMSSPSVQQNAHAPILTRRSMVTFRD
;
A
#
# COMPACT_ATOMS: atom_id res chain seq x y z
N MET A 1 -7.46 16.70 25.51
CA MET A 1 -7.59 17.49 24.27
C MET A 1 -6.35 17.25 23.44
N ARG A 2 -6.47 16.55 22.28
CA ARG A 2 -5.33 16.28 21.39
C ARG A 2 -4.86 17.62 20.80
N SER A 3 -3.56 17.93 20.92
CA SER A 3 -3.03 19.22 20.47
C SER A 3 -2.75 19.18 18.96
N TYR A 4 -3.50 19.96 18.19
CA TYR A 4 -3.26 20.22 16.77
C TYR A 4 -2.36 21.46 16.53
N ARG A 5 -1.53 21.84 17.53
CA ARG A 5 -0.64 22.99 17.40
C ARG A 5 0.36 22.76 16.26
N GLY A 6 0.44 23.69 15.33
CA GLY A 6 1.34 23.62 14.18
C GLY A 6 0.80 22.82 12.99
N VAL A 7 -0.40 22.24 13.07
CA VAL A 7 -1.05 21.53 11.96
C VAL A 7 -2.00 22.49 11.24
N SER A 8 -2.04 22.46 9.91
CA SER A 8 -2.97 23.32 9.18
C SER A 8 -4.43 22.98 9.55
N PRO A 9 -5.35 23.96 9.55
CA PRO A 9 -6.75 23.74 9.92
C PRO A 9 -7.43 22.64 9.11
N LEU A 10 -7.08 22.52 7.83
CA LEU A 10 -7.59 21.47 6.93
C LEU A 10 -7.12 20.09 7.38
N ILE A 11 -5.83 19.92 7.65
CA ILE A 11 -5.28 18.64 8.12
C ILE A 11 -5.86 18.32 9.52
N ALA A 12 -6.02 19.31 10.39
CA ALA A 12 -6.66 19.10 11.68
C ALA A 12 -8.10 18.61 11.55
N ALA A 13 -8.89 19.18 10.65
CA ALA A 13 -10.26 18.75 10.37
C ALA A 13 -10.34 17.33 9.79
N ILE A 14 -9.46 17.01 8.83
CA ILE A 14 -9.35 15.66 8.25
C ILE A 14 -8.97 14.64 9.32
N SER A 15 -7.97 14.97 10.14
CA SER A 15 -7.50 14.12 11.24
C SER A 15 -8.60 13.91 12.29
N PHE A 16 -9.33 14.98 12.64
CA PHE A 16 -10.49 14.90 13.54
C PHE A 16 -11.56 13.96 12.97
N ALA A 17 -11.94 14.14 11.71
CA ALA A 17 -12.92 13.28 11.05
C ALA A 17 -12.44 11.82 10.99
N ALA A 18 -11.16 11.57 10.69
CA ALA A 18 -10.59 10.23 10.64
C ALA A 18 -10.60 9.53 12.00
N THR A 19 -10.25 10.25 13.09
CA THR A 19 -10.20 9.68 14.44
C THR A 19 -11.57 9.45 15.08
N HIS A 20 -12.65 10.05 14.55
CA HIS A 20 -14.02 9.90 15.06
C HIS A 20 -14.87 8.95 14.21
N ARG A 21 -14.28 8.27 13.21
CA ARG A 21 -14.99 7.35 12.30
C ARG A 21 -15.08 5.91 12.80
N GLY A 22 -14.44 5.59 13.91
CA GLY A 22 -14.48 4.24 14.46
C GLY A 22 -13.60 4.07 15.70
N PRO A 23 -13.66 2.91 16.37
CA PRO A 23 -12.76 2.61 17.46
C PRO A 23 -11.30 2.55 16.98
N PRO A 24 -10.34 2.88 17.88
CA PRO A 24 -8.93 2.73 17.53
C PRO A 24 -8.57 1.25 17.38
N ILE A 25 -7.51 0.94 16.61
CA ILE A 25 -7.11 -0.43 16.28
C ILE A 25 -6.94 -1.32 17.51
N GLU A 26 -6.41 -0.77 18.59
CA GLU A 26 -6.22 -1.48 19.86
C GLU A 26 -7.52 -1.87 20.59
N ALA A 27 -8.66 -1.41 20.11
CA ALA A 27 -9.99 -1.75 20.62
C ALA A 27 -10.79 -2.63 19.66
N LEU A 28 -10.21 -3.00 18.50
CA LEU A 28 -10.85 -3.89 17.54
C LEU A 28 -10.55 -5.35 17.89
N ASP A 29 -11.58 -6.17 17.84
CA ASP A 29 -11.47 -7.62 17.75
C ASP A 29 -11.28 -8.07 16.28
N HIS A 30 -11.12 -9.36 16.04
CA HIS A 30 -10.96 -9.93 14.69
C HIS A 30 -12.09 -9.51 13.74
N ASP A 31 -13.33 -9.55 14.20
CA ASP A 31 -14.50 -9.16 13.39
C ASP A 31 -14.49 -7.66 13.09
N GLY A 32 -14.05 -6.83 14.04
CA GLY A 32 -13.87 -5.40 13.88
C GLY A 32 -12.81 -5.07 12.84
N ILE A 33 -11.69 -5.79 12.85
CA ILE A 33 -10.62 -5.66 11.86
C ILE A 33 -11.14 -6.06 10.47
N HIS A 34 -11.84 -7.19 10.36
CA HIS A 34 -12.42 -7.63 9.09
C HIS A 34 -13.41 -6.61 8.53
N ARG A 35 -14.32 -6.10 9.37
CA ARG A 35 -15.25 -5.03 8.97
C ARG A 35 -14.51 -3.76 8.52
N ALA A 36 -13.43 -3.38 9.19
CA ALA A 36 -12.66 -2.20 8.84
C ALA A 36 -11.95 -2.34 7.47
N ARG A 37 -11.49 -3.55 7.10
CA ARG A 37 -10.89 -3.87 5.80
C ARG A 37 -11.91 -3.86 4.67
N THR A 38 -13.12 -4.39 4.93
CA THR A 38 -14.17 -4.58 3.93
C THR A 38 -15.14 -3.42 3.83
N ALA A 39 -15.04 -2.43 4.72
CA ALA A 39 -15.90 -1.25 4.73
C ALA A 39 -15.77 -0.49 3.41
N VAL A 40 -16.86 -0.47 2.64
CA VAL A 40 -16.96 0.37 1.44
C VAL A 40 -16.93 1.83 1.89
N ARG A 41 -15.89 2.54 1.52
CA ARG A 41 -15.80 3.98 1.80
C ARG A 41 -16.78 4.72 0.91
N PRO A 42 -17.74 5.48 1.47
CA PRO A 42 -18.66 6.23 0.66
C PRO A 42 -17.90 7.25 -0.20
N THR A 43 -18.10 7.20 -1.50
CA THR A 43 -17.59 8.19 -2.46
C THR A 43 -18.38 9.49 -2.33
N HIS A 44 -18.20 10.23 -1.25
CA HIS A 44 -18.84 11.53 -1.11
C HIS A 44 -18.04 12.57 -1.94
N PRO A 45 -18.69 13.41 -2.76
CA PRO A 45 -18.01 14.38 -3.61
C PRO A 45 -16.99 15.27 -2.88
N LEU A 46 -17.30 15.71 -1.65
CA LEU A 46 -16.39 16.50 -0.82
C LEU A 46 -15.20 15.70 -0.27
N LEU A 47 -15.39 14.41 0.02
CA LEU A 47 -14.29 13.54 0.47
C LEU A 47 -13.38 13.17 -0.68
N SER A 48 -13.91 12.97 -1.87
CA SER A 48 -13.11 12.64 -3.05
C SER A 48 -12.22 13.80 -3.51
N TRP A 49 -12.48 15.03 -3.06
CA TRP A 49 -11.57 16.16 -3.25
C TRP A 49 -10.28 16.00 -2.43
N VAL A 50 -10.36 15.33 -1.27
CA VAL A 50 -9.21 15.06 -0.39
C VAL A 50 -8.55 13.71 -0.70
N THR A 51 -9.36 12.66 -0.93
CA THR A 51 -8.86 11.29 -1.13
C THR A 51 -8.50 10.99 -2.58
N GLY A 52 -8.85 11.88 -3.50
CA GLY A 52 -8.73 11.64 -4.93
C GLY A 52 -9.89 10.79 -5.48
N ARG A 53 -9.90 10.66 -6.79
CA ARG A 53 -10.76 9.73 -7.54
C ARG A 53 -9.91 8.92 -8.48
N PRO A 54 -10.30 7.68 -8.78
CA PRO A 54 -9.63 6.91 -9.82
C PRO A 54 -9.64 7.69 -11.15
N ASP A 55 -8.50 7.70 -11.84
CA ASP A 55 -8.39 8.35 -13.15
C ASP A 55 -9.14 7.51 -14.20
N PRO A 56 -10.17 8.06 -14.87
CA PRO A 56 -10.95 7.32 -15.86
C PRO A 56 -10.13 6.95 -17.11
N ALA A 57 -8.99 7.59 -17.33
CA ALA A 57 -8.07 7.25 -18.43
C ALA A 57 -7.29 5.95 -18.19
N VAL A 58 -7.43 5.34 -16.99
CA VAL A 58 -6.77 4.09 -16.62
C VAL A 58 -7.76 2.94 -16.56
N GLY A 59 -7.40 1.82 -17.18
CA GLY A 59 -8.12 0.55 -17.03
C GLY A 59 -7.66 -0.18 -15.79
N ILE A 60 -8.59 -0.79 -15.07
CA ILE A 60 -8.32 -1.64 -13.90
C ILE A 60 -8.69 -3.06 -14.28
N THR A 61 -7.78 -3.99 -14.08
CA THR A 61 -7.97 -5.43 -14.30
C THR A 61 -7.46 -6.20 -13.07
N PHE A 62 -7.71 -7.50 -13.06
CA PHE A 62 -7.34 -8.37 -11.94
C PHE A 62 -6.50 -9.53 -12.45
N GLY A 63 -5.66 -10.05 -11.58
CA GLY A 63 -4.87 -11.24 -11.79
C GLY A 63 -4.49 -11.87 -10.47
N THR A 64 -3.70 -12.94 -10.51
CA THR A 64 -3.12 -13.57 -9.33
C THR A 64 -1.65 -13.88 -9.58
N ALA A 65 -0.88 -13.99 -8.51
CA ALA A 65 0.46 -14.54 -8.50
C ALA A 65 0.53 -15.68 -7.47
N PRO A 66 1.22 -16.79 -7.77
CA PRO A 66 1.37 -17.86 -6.80
C PRO A 66 2.31 -17.43 -5.67
N ALA A 67 1.91 -17.66 -4.43
CA ALA A 67 2.78 -17.59 -3.27
C ALA A 67 3.55 -18.91 -3.11
N ARG A 68 4.64 -18.87 -2.37
CA ARG A 68 5.50 -20.03 -2.06
C ARG A 68 4.81 -21.15 -1.26
N ASP A 69 3.62 -20.87 -0.71
CA ASP A 69 2.80 -21.78 0.09
C ASP A 69 1.48 -22.15 -0.60
N ASP A 70 1.47 -22.13 -1.93
CA ASP A 70 0.35 -22.48 -2.82
C ASP A 70 -0.88 -21.55 -2.69
N HIS A 71 -0.77 -20.42 -1.98
CA HIS A 71 -1.79 -19.40 -1.96
C HIS A 71 -1.77 -18.57 -3.26
N GLU A 72 -2.93 -18.22 -3.77
CA GLU A 72 -3.06 -17.28 -4.90
C GLU A 72 -3.14 -15.85 -4.36
N ILE A 73 -2.09 -15.05 -4.58
CA ILE A 73 -2.01 -13.66 -4.16
C ILE A 73 -2.79 -12.80 -5.16
N PRO A 74 -3.90 -12.12 -4.76
CA PRO A 74 -4.64 -11.29 -5.70
C PRO A 74 -3.84 -10.05 -6.09
N LEU A 75 -3.92 -9.72 -7.37
CA LEU A 75 -3.28 -8.54 -7.96
C LEU A 75 -4.34 -7.64 -8.56
N ARG A 76 -4.24 -6.33 -8.27
CA ARG A 76 -5.03 -5.29 -8.90
C ARG A 76 -4.13 -4.47 -9.83
N ILE A 77 -4.45 -4.49 -11.14
CA ILE A 77 -3.55 -4.04 -12.19
C ILE A 77 -4.15 -2.83 -12.88
N TYR A 78 -3.36 -1.77 -12.97
CA TYR A 78 -3.76 -0.48 -13.53
C TYR A 78 -2.92 -0.21 -14.78
N ARG A 79 -3.59 0.00 -15.91
CA ARG A 79 -2.94 0.28 -17.19
C ARG A 79 -3.59 1.49 -17.88
N PRO A 80 -2.82 2.48 -18.35
CA PRO A 80 -3.37 3.59 -19.14
C PRO A 80 -4.14 3.06 -20.36
N ARG A 81 -5.35 3.57 -20.59
CA ARG A 81 -6.20 3.14 -21.73
C ARG A 81 -5.57 3.46 -23.08
N THR A 82 -4.76 4.49 -23.15
CA THR A 82 -3.96 4.84 -24.34
C THR A 82 -2.97 3.75 -24.74
N LEU A 83 -2.64 2.85 -23.81
CA LEU A 83 -1.72 1.72 -24.03
C LEU A 83 -2.46 0.40 -24.17
N ARG A 84 -3.81 0.40 -24.22
CA ARG A 84 -4.61 -0.83 -24.21
C ARG A 84 -4.29 -1.75 -25.39
N ASP A 85 -4.20 -1.16 -26.59
CA ASP A 85 -3.95 -1.91 -27.82
C ASP A 85 -2.47 -1.86 -28.22
N SER A 86 -1.65 -1.22 -27.41
CA SER A 86 -0.20 -1.13 -27.64
C SER A 86 0.48 -2.37 -27.07
N ARG A 87 1.28 -3.03 -27.91
CA ARG A 87 2.22 -4.09 -27.50
C ARG A 87 3.52 -3.51 -26.93
N THR A 88 3.65 -2.19 -26.87
CA THR A 88 4.84 -1.56 -26.31
C THR A 88 4.91 -1.86 -24.82
N ALA A 89 5.97 -2.53 -24.41
CA ALA A 89 6.26 -2.78 -23.02
C ALA A 89 6.61 -1.45 -22.31
N VAL A 90 5.93 -1.17 -21.20
CA VAL A 90 6.11 0.06 -20.41
C VAL A 90 6.64 -0.28 -19.02
N PRO A 91 7.25 0.67 -18.27
CA PRO A 91 7.71 0.40 -16.91
C PRO A 91 6.62 -0.19 -16.03
N VAL A 92 7.02 -0.92 -14.99
CA VAL A 92 6.10 -1.47 -13.99
C VAL A 92 6.42 -0.94 -12.60
N ILE A 93 5.36 -0.61 -11.85
CA ILE A 93 5.44 -0.19 -10.45
C ILE A 93 4.66 -1.22 -9.62
N MET A 94 5.34 -1.92 -8.73
CA MET A 94 4.70 -2.72 -7.69
C MET A 94 4.28 -1.80 -6.57
N TRP A 95 3.00 -1.81 -6.20
CA TRP A 95 2.47 -0.99 -5.12
C TRP A 95 2.05 -1.86 -3.94
N PHE A 96 2.51 -1.50 -2.75
CA PHE A 96 2.11 -2.13 -1.49
C PHE A 96 1.40 -1.09 -0.63
N HIS A 97 0.17 -1.38 -0.25
CA HIS A 97 -0.65 -0.43 0.51
C HIS A 97 -0.23 -0.33 1.98
N GLY A 98 -0.51 0.82 2.60
CA GLY A 98 -0.35 1.02 4.04
C GLY A 98 -1.49 0.40 4.85
N GLY A 99 -1.41 0.58 6.17
CA GLY A 99 -2.44 0.09 7.10
C GLY A 99 -1.87 -0.77 8.23
N GLY A 100 -0.57 -0.64 8.53
CA GLY A 100 0.07 -1.32 9.66
C GLY A 100 0.09 -2.84 9.51
N TRP A 101 0.10 -3.38 8.30
CA TRP A 101 0.03 -4.82 7.97
C TRP A 101 -1.24 -5.51 8.47
N VAL A 102 -2.22 -4.74 8.97
CA VAL A 102 -3.46 -5.20 9.59
C VAL A 102 -4.70 -4.63 8.92
N LEU A 103 -4.64 -3.42 8.41
CA LEU A 103 -5.75 -2.67 7.81
C LEU A 103 -5.44 -2.28 6.37
N GLY A 104 -6.43 -1.70 5.69
CA GLY A 104 -6.32 -1.29 4.29
C GLY A 104 -6.80 -2.37 3.34
N ASN A 105 -6.90 -2.00 2.07
CA ASN A 105 -7.22 -2.88 0.95
C ASN A 105 -6.79 -2.20 -0.35
N VAL A 106 -6.64 -2.97 -1.41
CA VAL A 106 -6.16 -2.45 -2.72
C VAL A 106 -7.13 -1.46 -3.38
N VAL A 107 -8.44 -1.53 -3.07
CA VAL A 107 -9.47 -0.65 -3.68
C VAL A 107 -9.34 0.79 -3.17
N ASP A 108 -9.00 0.97 -1.91
CA ASP A 108 -8.77 2.28 -1.31
C ASP A 108 -7.63 3.05 -1.98
N TYR A 109 -6.74 2.32 -2.66
CA TYR A 109 -5.57 2.87 -3.35
C TYR A 109 -5.79 3.08 -4.86
N ASP A 110 -6.99 2.86 -5.38
CA ASP A 110 -7.33 3.14 -6.78
C ASP A 110 -6.96 4.57 -7.21
N PRO A 111 -7.21 5.63 -6.42
CA PRO A 111 -6.87 6.98 -6.82
C PRO A 111 -5.36 7.17 -7.06
N ILE A 112 -4.52 6.72 -6.14
CA ILE A 112 -3.07 6.90 -6.27
C ILE A 112 -2.49 5.96 -7.34
N CYS A 113 -2.94 4.71 -7.42
CA CYS A 113 -2.45 3.77 -8.41
C CYS A 113 -2.83 4.18 -9.84
N THR A 114 -4.07 4.67 -10.06
CA THR A 114 -4.47 5.19 -11.36
C THR A 114 -3.73 6.48 -11.71
N PHE A 115 -3.53 7.37 -10.73
CA PHE A 115 -2.73 8.59 -10.93
C PHE A 115 -1.30 8.24 -11.36
N LEU A 116 -0.63 7.34 -10.66
CA LEU A 116 0.74 6.91 -11.01
C LEU A 116 0.78 6.27 -12.40
N ALA A 117 -0.16 5.38 -12.72
CA ALA A 117 -0.22 4.76 -14.03
C ALA A 117 -0.36 5.79 -15.14
N ALA A 118 -1.25 6.78 -14.98
CA ALA A 118 -1.48 7.83 -15.97
C ALA A 118 -0.30 8.79 -16.11
N GLN A 119 0.27 9.26 -14.99
CA GLN A 119 1.31 10.28 -15.00
C GLN A 119 2.69 9.74 -15.41
N VAL A 120 2.99 8.50 -15.02
CA VAL A 120 4.28 7.86 -15.35
C VAL A 120 4.22 7.13 -16.70
N GLY A 121 3.03 6.79 -17.19
CA GLY A 121 2.87 5.94 -18.36
C GLY A 121 3.33 4.49 -18.09
N ALA A 122 3.05 3.98 -16.92
CA ALA A 122 3.48 2.67 -16.43
C ALA A 122 2.29 1.74 -16.15
N VAL A 123 2.54 0.44 -16.10
CA VAL A 123 1.64 -0.49 -15.41
C VAL A 123 1.90 -0.37 -13.92
N VAL A 124 0.84 -0.22 -13.12
CA VAL A 124 0.92 -0.33 -11.66
C VAL A 124 0.26 -1.64 -11.24
N VAL A 125 0.94 -2.41 -10.40
CA VAL A 125 0.42 -3.67 -9.85
C VAL A 125 0.33 -3.52 -8.33
N SER A 126 -0.88 -3.37 -7.81
CA SER A 126 -1.15 -3.34 -6.37
C SER A 126 -1.36 -4.76 -5.87
N VAL A 127 -0.59 -5.14 -4.86
CA VAL A 127 -0.59 -6.48 -4.28
C VAL A 127 -1.54 -6.52 -3.09
N ASP A 128 -2.52 -7.41 -3.13
CA ASP A 128 -3.46 -7.65 -2.02
C ASP A 128 -2.84 -8.72 -1.09
N TYR A 129 -1.78 -8.33 -0.40
CA TYR A 129 -1.01 -9.21 0.47
C TYR A 129 -1.81 -9.61 1.73
N ARG A 130 -1.59 -10.82 2.21
CA ARG A 130 -2.20 -11.34 3.43
C ARG A 130 -1.74 -10.54 4.65
N MET A 131 -2.67 -10.27 5.56
CA MET A 131 -2.48 -9.38 6.70
C MET A 131 -2.68 -10.09 8.05
N ALA A 132 -2.04 -9.55 9.07
CA ALA A 132 -2.28 -9.93 10.46
C ALA A 132 -3.67 -9.42 10.93
N PRO A 133 -4.30 -10.06 11.91
CA PRO A 133 -3.77 -11.12 12.77
C PRO A 133 -3.83 -12.52 12.16
N GLU A 134 -4.58 -12.76 11.08
CA GLU A 134 -4.76 -14.07 10.47
C GLU A 134 -3.43 -14.60 9.89
N HIS A 135 -2.65 -13.70 9.31
CA HIS A 135 -1.37 -14.00 8.68
C HIS A 135 -0.28 -13.06 9.23
N ARG A 136 0.34 -13.46 10.32
CA ARG A 136 1.41 -12.70 10.97
C ARG A 136 2.69 -12.66 10.12
N ALA A 137 3.60 -11.76 10.48
CA ALA A 137 4.91 -11.71 9.86
C ALA A 137 5.59 -13.10 9.88
N PRO A 138 6.27 -13.51 8.79
CA PRO A 138 6.65 -12.71 7.62
C PRO A 138 5.71 -12.84 6.40
N VAL A 139 4.46 -13.31 6.54
CA VAL A 139 3.59 -13.66 5.41
C VAL A 139 3.40 -12.50 4.43
N ALA A 140 3.10 -11.29 4.91
CA ALA A 140 2.95 -10.11 4.05
C ALA A 140 4.21 -9.82 3.23
N VAL A 141 5.40 -9.95 3.82
CA VAL A 141 6.68 -9.78 3.12
C VAL A 141 6.84 -10.85 2.05
N ASN A 142 6.55 -12.10 2.40
CA ASN A 142 6.66 -13.22 1.46
C ASN A 142 5.74 -13.04 0.26
N ASP A 143 4.48 -12.67 0.49
CA ASP A 143 3.51 -12.40 -0.59
C ASP A 143 4.02 -11.28 -1.51
N CYS A 144 4.54 -10.18 -0.95
CA CYS A 144 5.06 -9.07 -1.73
C CYS A 144 6.31 -9.47 -2.54
N VAL A 145 7.21 -10.28 -1.97
CA VAL A 145 8.39 -10.82 -2.67
C VAL A 145 7.96 -11.75 -3.81
N ASP A 146 7.05 -12.70 -3.51
CA ASP A 146 6.60 -13.69 -4.49
C ASP A 146 5.84 -13.03 -5.64
N ALA A 147 4.92 -12.11 -5.35
CA ALA A 147 4.21 -11.34 -6.38
C ALA A 147 5.17 -10.50 -7.24
N THR A 148 6.17 -9.84 -6.63
CA THR A 148 7.15 -9.04 -7.37
C THR A 148 8.03 -9.91 -8.26
N THR A 149 8.44 -11.06 -7.76
CA THR A 149 9.22 -12.05 -8.52
C THR A 149 8.41 -12.57 -9.69
N TRP A 150 7.14 -12.93 -9.47
CA TRP A 150 6.25 -13.43 -10.51
C TRP A 150 6.04 -12.38 -11.61
N VAL A 151 5.72 -11.14 -11.26
CA VAL A 151 5.59 -10.04 -12.23
C VAL A 151 6.90 -9.83 -12.99
N GLY A 152 8.04 -9.94 -12.31
CA GLY A 152 9.36 -9.82 -12.91
C GLY A 152 9.65 -10.87 -13.99
N VAL A 153 9.08 -12.05 -13.85
CA VAL A 153 9.25 -13.16 -14.83
C VAL A 153 8.15 -13.11 -15.91
N HIS A 154 6.93 -12.70 -15.56
CA HIS A 154 5.75 -12.74 -16.44
C HIS A 154 5.31 -11.35 -16.92
N GLY A 155 6.27 -10.43 -17.07
CA GLY A 155 5.98 -9.07 -17.53
C GLY A 155 5.33 -8.97 -18.91
N ASP A 156 5.57 -9.94 -19.78
CA ASP A 156 4.97 -10.07 -21.11
C ASP A 156 3.44 -10.17 -21.03
N VAL A 157 2.89 -10.93 -20.07
CA VAL A 157 1.44 -11.04 -19.84
C VAL A 157 0.82 -9.69 -19.51
N LEU A 158 1.59 -8.82 -18.84
CA LEU A 158 1.18 -7.47 -18.47
C LEU A 158 1.59 -6.42 -19.51
N HIS A 159 2.27 -6.79 -20.59
CA HIS A 159 2.96 -5.89 -21.49
C HIS A 159 3.82 -4.87 -20.72
N ALA A 160 4.56 -5.37 -19.72
CA ALA A 160 5.43 -4.60 -18.86
C ALA A 160 6.90 -4.90 -19.15
N ASP A 161 7.70 -3.84 -19.18
CA ASP A 161 9.16 -3.93 -19.24
C ASP A 161 9.70 -4.07 -17.82
N THR A 162 9.94 -5.30 -17.41
CA THR A 162 10.41 -5.63 -16.07
C THR A 162 11.87 -5.25 -15.81
N SER A 163 12.63 -4.85 -16.83
CA SER A 163 13.95 -4.25 -16.65
C SER A 163 13.88 -2.82 -16.09
N ARG A 164 12.69 -2.21 -16.13
CA ARG A 164 12.34 -0.90 -15.58
C ARG A 164 11.28 -1.03 -14.48
N MET A 165 11.57 -1.84 -13.47
CA MET A 165 10.70 -2.09 -12.34
C MET A 165 10.98 -1.12 -11.20
N ALA A 166 9.92 -0.61 -10.58
CA ALA A 166 9.97 0.12 -9.32
C ALA A 166 9.11 -0.58 -8.27
N VAL A 167 9.46 -0.38 -7.01
CA VAL A 167 8.60 -0.74 -5.86
C VAL A 167 8.19 0.53 -5.13
N ALA A 168 6.95 0.59 -4.68
CA ALA A 168 6.40 1.77 -4.02
C ALA A 168 5.38 1.38 -2.95
N GLY A 169 5.21 2.25 -1.98
CA GLY A 169 4.19 2.06 -0.95
C GLY A 169 4.28 3.12 0.14
N ASP A 170 3.24 3.19 0.95
CA ASP A 170 3.14 4.11 2.07
C ASP A 170 3.13 3.37 3.41
N SER A 171 3.69 3.98 4.45
CA SER A 171 3.65 3.45 5.82
C SER A 171 4.18 2.00 5.90
N ALA A 172 3.35 1.05 6.31
CA ALA A 172 3.64 -0.40 6.28
C ALA A 172 3.97 -0.89 4.86
N GLY A 173 3.27 -0.38 3.83
CA GLY A 173 3.58 -0.70 2.43
C GLY A 173 4.93 -0.12 1.98
N GLY A 174 5.30 1.05 2.49
CA GLY A 174 6.64 1.60 2.28
C GLY A 174 7.74 0.74 2.93
N ASN A 175 7.48 0.18 4.10
CA ASN A 175 8.35 -0.83 4.71
C ASN A 175 8.45 -2.07 3.82
N LEU A 176 7.32 -2.63 3.38
CA LEU A 176 7.30 -3.80 2.47
C LEU A 176 8.10 -3.52 1.19
N ALA A 177 7.96 -2.34 0.59
CA ALA A 177 8.72 -1.96 -0.60
C ALA A 177 10.24 -1.96 -0.34
N ALA A 178 10.68 -1.42 0.81
CA ALA A 178 12.09 -1.42 1.18
C ALA A 178 12.62 -2.84 1.40
N VAL A 179 11.85 -3.68 2.11
CA VAL A 179 12.24 -5.07 2.41
C VAL A 179 12.28 -5.91 1.14
N VAL A 180 11.27 -5.81 0.26
CA VAL A 180 11.24 -6.51 -1.03
C VAL A 180 12.47 -6.17 -1.86
N ALA A 181 12.81 -4.88 -1.94
CA ALA A 181 14.00 -4.47 -2.69
C ALA A 181 15.30 -5.05 -2.13
N GLN A 182 15.42 -5.15 -0.79
CA GLN A 182 16.59 -5.75 -0.15
C GLN A 182 16.65 -7.27 -0.39
N VAL A 183 15.52 -7.96 -0.16
CA VAL A 183 15.45 -9.43 -0.34
C VAL A 183 15.80 -9.81 -1.77
N LEU A 184 15.20 -9.14 -2.77
CA LEU A 184 15.46 -9.45 -4.18
C LEU A 184 16.90 -9.13 -4.57
N ARG A 185 17.46 -8.00 -4.12
CA ARG A 185 18.88 -7.68 -4.32
C ARG A 185 19.79 -8.77 -3.75
N ASP A 186 19.52 -9.24 -2.53
CA ASP A 186 20.34 -10.22 -1.84
C ASP A 186 20.26 -11.61 -2.49
N HIS A 187 19.18 -11.86 -3.23
CA HIS A 187 19.03 -13.02 -4.12
C HIS A 187 19.59 -12.79 -5.55
N GLY A 188 20.25 -11.66 -5.79
CA GLY A 188 20.86 -11.36 -7.08
C GLY A 188 19.89 -10.81 -8.13
N ASP A 189 18.65 -10.51 -7.77
CA ASP A 189 17.68 -9.87 -8.67
C ASP A 189 17.94 -8.36 -8.77
N THR A 190 18.27 -7.90 -9.96
CA THR A 190 18.59 -6.50 -10.22
C THR A 190 17.51 -5.74 -10.99
N ARG A 191 16.31 -6.28 -11.11
CA ARG A 191 15.21 -5.67 -11.89
C ARG A 191 14.65 -4.41 -11.26
N ILE A 192 14.66 -4.33 -9.91
CA ILE A 192 14.21 -3.12 -9.21
C ILE A 192 15.23 -2.00 -9.42
N ARG A 193 14.79 -0.93 -10.08
CA ARG A 193 15.61 0.25 -10.41
C ARG A 193 15.29 1.46 -9.53
N HIS A 194 14.12 1.47 -8.89
CA HIS A 194 13.66 2.58 -8.08
C HIS A 194 12.80 2.13 -6.91
N GLN A 195 12.87 2.91 -5.81
CA GLN A 195 12.00 2.76 -4.65
C GLN A 195 11.34 4.10 -4.35
N ALA A 196 10.01 4.12 -4.20
CA ALA A 196 9.27 5.28 -3.72
C ALA A 196 8.64 4.95 -2.36
N LEU A 197 9.33 5.37 -1.30
CA LEU A 197 8.98 5.05 0.08
C LEU A 197 8.29 6.25 0.73
N ILE A 198 6.96 6.17 0.91
CA ILE A 198 6.16 7.25 1.45
C ILE A 198 6.02 7.03 2.97
N TYR A 199 6.64 7.89 3.77
CA TYR A 199 6.69 7.79 5.25
C TYR A 199 6.79 6.35 5.79
N PRO A 200 7.77 5.56 5.33
CA PRO A 200 7.84 4.13 5.62
C PRO A 200 8.05 3.85 7.12
N ALA A 201 7.51 2.73 7.60
CA ALA A 201 7.82 2.23 8.94
C ALA A 201 9.19 1.51 8.90
N THR A 202 10.27 2.20 9.31
CA THR A 202 11.65 1.72 9.17
C THR A 202 12.30 1.24 10.47
N ASP A 203 11.69 1.53 11.63
CA ASP A 203 12.20 1.14 12.94
C ASP A 203 11.11 0.52 13.81
N ALA A 204 11.07 -0.81 13.87
CA ALA A 204 10.14 -1.55 14.72
C ALA A 204 10.47 -1.43 16.23
N THR A 205 11.66 -0.97 16.59
CA THR A 205 12.02 -0.73 18.01
C THR A 205 11.35 0.51 18.56
N MET A 206 10.87 1.42 17.68
CA MET A 206 10.25 2.70 18.04
C MET A 206 11.15 3.56 18.93
N SER A 207 12.46 3.48 18.72
CA SER A 207 13.48 4.15 19.54
C SER A 207 13.64 5.65 19.23
N SER A 208 13.12 6.11 18.08
CA SER A 208 13.21 7.50 17.66
C SER A 208 12.50 8.44 18.65
N PRO A 209 13.15 9.55 19.05
CA PRO A 209 12.52 10.56 19.91
C PRO A 209 11.19 11.10 19.37
N SER A 210 11.02 11.16 18.05
CA SER A 210 9.77 11.60 17.41
C SER A 210 8.58 10.71 17.73
N VAL A 211 8.78 9.42 17.97
CA VAL A 211 7.73 8.48 18.39
C VAL A 211 7.15 8.89 19.75
N GLN A 212 8.02 9.30 20.69
CA GLN A 212 7.59 9.75 22.00
C GLN A 212 6.96 11.16 21.93
N GLN A 213 7.55 12.07 21.16
CA GLN A 213 7.02 13.42 20.98
C GLN A 213 5.61 13.41 20.37
N ASN A 214 5.35 12.47 19.45
CA ASN A 214 4.07 12.32 18.75
C ASN A 214 3.23 11.15 19.29
N ALA A 215 3.46 10.70 20.52
CA ALA A 215 2.78 9.54 21.11
C ALA A 215 1.24 9.61 21.08
N HIS A 216 0.68 10.82 21.04
CA HIS A 216 -0.75 11.11 20.99
C HIS A 216 -1.18 11.76 19.66
N ALA A 217 -0.43 11.55 18.59
CA ALA A 217 -0.78 12.09 17.27
C ALA A 217 -2.20 11.67 16.85
N PRO A 218 -2.93 12.53 16.08
CA PRO A 218 -4.36 12.32 15.84
C PRO A 218 -4.71 11.04 15.08
N ILE A 219 -3.92 10.68 14.08
CA ILE A 219 -4.20 9.55 13.18
C ILE A 219 -3.53 8.27 13.68
N LEU A 220 -2.26 8.37 14.06
CA LEU A 220 -1.44 7.23 14.47
C LEU A 220 -0.81 7.52 15.83
N THR A 221 -1.31 6.89 16.88
CA THR A 221 -0.76 6.98 18.23
C THR A 221 0.40 6.00 18.41
N ARG A 222 1.28 6.26 19.40
CA ARG A 222 2.29 5.26 19.79
C ARG A 222 1.65 3.92 20.20
N ARG A 223 0.49 3.96 20.87
CA ARG A 223 -0.25 2.76 21.27
C ARG A 223 -0.70 1.96 20.04
N SER A 224 -1.28 2.63 19.04
CA SER A 224 -1.65 1.97 17.78
C SER A 224 -0.43 1.38 17.06
N MET A 225 0.71 2.08 17.05
CA MET A 225 1.95 1.56 16.47
C MET A 225 2.43 0.28 17.16
N VAL A 226 2.35 0.23 18.50
CA VAL A 226 2.67 -0.99 19.27
C VAL A 226 1.74 -2.13 18.88
N THR A 227 0.42 -1.88 18.83
CA THR A 227 -0.57 -2.90 18.44
C THR A 227 -0.31 -3.45 17.03
N PHE A 228 0.10 -2.61 16.08
CA PHE A 228 0.43 -3.06 14.73
C PHE A 228 1.72 -3.89 14.66
N ARG A 229 2.67 -3.65 15.56
CA ARG A 229 3.93 -4.39 15.62
C ARG A 229 3.76 -5.79 16.24
N ASP A 230 2.97 -5.91 17.33
CA ASP A 230 2.77 -7.11 18.15
C ASP A 230 1.78 -8.09 17.52
#